data_7c97b1131548054a6a9465b83e46054c
#
_entry.id   7c97b1131548054a6a9465b83e46054c
#
_cell.length_a   1.000
_cell.length_b   1.000
_cell.length_c   1.000
_cell.angle_alpha   90.00
_cell.angle_beta   90.00
_cell.angle_gamma   90.00
#
_symmetry.space_group_name_H-M   'P 1'
#
loop_
_entity.id
_entity.type
_entity.pdbx_description
1 polymer ?
#
loop_
_entity_poly.entity_id
_entity_poly.type
_entity_poly.pdbx_seq_one_letter_code
_entity_poly.pdbx_strand_id
1 'polypeptide(L)'
;SIALMKKGEIVLGVVYDPLKNELFYAEQGSGAFLNGKRIHASPTKEPALSLIATGFPFRNKHYIDDYIKIFRELLYSVSDLRRAGAAAIDLAYVACGRVDGFFEFALSPWDIAAGVVLIKEAGGMVSDFEGGEGYLKTGHIIGGNQVIHSFLSDKIRKILGFMKQ
;
A
#
# COMPACT_ATOMS: atom_id res chain seq x y z
N SER A 1 -13.15 -5.72 -4.83
CA SER A 1 -12.79 -4.55 -4.02
C SER A 1 -13.94 -3.56 -4.02
N ILE A 2 -14.43 -3.20 -2.84
CA ILE A 2 -15.56 -2.25 -2.65
C ILE A 2 -15.15 -1.27 -1.55
N ALA A 3 -15.38 0.02 -1.77
CA ALA A 3 -15.21 1.05 -0.74
C ALA A 3 -16.38 2.00 -0.72
N LEU A 4 -16.72 2.51 0.47
CA LEU A 4 -17.70 3.55 0.68
C LEU A 4 -17.00 4.83 1.11
N MET A 5 -17.29 5.91 0.37
CA MET A 5 -16.83 7.25 0.74
C MET A 5 -18.00 8.09 1.24
N LYS A 6 -17.79 8.79 2.36
CA LYS A 6 -18.76 9.74 2.93
C LYS A 6 -18.07 11.05 3.25
N LYS A 7 -18.58 12.17 2.72
CA LYS A 7 -18.02 13.52 2.93
C LYS A 7 -16.52 13.64 2.60
N GLY A 8 -16.06 12.91 1.57
CA GLY A 8 -14.65 12.94 1.15
C GLY A 8 -13.72 11.96 1.86
N GLU A 9 -14.20 11.24 2.88
CA GLU A 9 -13.42 10.23 3.62
C GLU A 9 -13.86 8.81 3.27
N ILE A 10 -12.92 7.88 3.17
CA ILE A 10 -13.22 6.45 2.98
C ILE A 10 -13.58 5.88 4.34
N VAL A 11 -14.85 5.52 4.53
CA VAL A 11 -15.39 5.08 5.81
C VAL A 11 -15.55 3.56 5.93
N LEU A 12 -15.55 2.83 4.80
CA LEU A 12 -15.66 1.38 4.77
C LEU A 12 -14.91 0.82 3.57
N GLY A 13 -14.26 -0.31 3.75
CA GLY A 13 -13.59 -1.05 2.69
C GLY A 13 -13.76 -2.55 2.86
N VAL A 14 -13.95 -3.23 1.72
CA VAL A 14 -14.06 -4.70 1.64
C VAL A 14 -13.22 -5.18 0.47
N VAL A 15 -12.39 -6.18 0.71
CA VAL A 15 -11.66 -6.93 -0.31
C VAL A 15 -11.93 -8.41 -0.10
N TYR A 16 -12.37 -9.12 -1.14
CA TYR A 16 -12.63 -10.55 -1.07
C TYR A 16 -11.82 -11.30 -2.11
N ASP A 17 -11.03 -12.27 -1.64
CA ASP A 17 -10.34 -13.27 -2.47
C ASP A 17 -11.18 -14.57 -2.51
N PRO A 18 -11.90 -14.85 -3.60
CA PRO A 18 -12.77 -16.01 -3.66
C PRO A 18 -12.00 -17.34 -3.74
N LEU A 19 -10.76 -17.34 -4.24
CA LEU A 19 -9.96 -18.56 -4.36
C LEU A 19 -9.43 -19.03 -3.02
N LYS A 20 -9.12 -18.07 -2.12
CA LYS A 20 -8.67 -18.37 -0.75
C LYS A 20 -9.80 -18.31 0.28
N ASN A 21 -10.99 -17.88 -0.14
CA ASN A 21 -12.11 -17.61 0.76
C ASN A 21 -11.72 -16.66 1.90
N GLU A 22 -11.03 -15.55 1.53
CA GLU A 22 -10.53 -14.55 2.45
C GLU A 22 -11.30 -13.24 2.28
N LEU A 23 -12.06 -12.87 3.30
CA LEU A 23 -12.80 -11.61 3.37
C LEU A 23 -12.09 -10.63 4.31
N PHE A 24 -11.47 -9.61 3.72
CA PHE A 24 -10.89 -8.48 4.43
C PHE A 24 -11.91 -7.34 4.48
N TYR A 25 -12.13 -6.77 5.65
CA TYR A 25 -13.00 -5.61 5.79
C TYR A 25 -12.58 -4.69 6.94
N ALA A 26 -12.89 -3.41 6.79
CA ALA A 26 -12.66 -2.41 7.81
C ALA A 26 -13.73 -1.33 7.74
N GLU A 27 -14.12 -0.80 8.89
CA GLU A 27 -14.94 0.40 9.04
C GLU A 27 -14.16 1.40 9.90
N GLN A 28 -14.21 2.67 9.52
CA GLN A 28 -13.50 3.75 10.20
C GLN A 28 -13.80 3.75 11.71
N GLY A 29 -12.74 3.68 12.53
CA GLY A 29 -12.81 3.61 14.00
C GLY A 29 -13.14 2.24 14.59
N SER A 30 -13.36 1.20 13.76
CA SER A 30 -13.76 -0.14 14.25
C SER A 30 -12.63 -1.18 14.15
N GLY A 31 -11.56 -0.86 13.40
CA GLY A 31 -10.45 -1.75 13.13
C GLY A 31 -10.62 -2.55 11.84
N ALA A 32 -9.61 -3.32 11.48
CA ALA A 32 -9.58 -4.18 10.30
C ALA A 32 -9.69 -5.66 10.67
N PHE A 33 -10.32 -6.44 9.80
CA PHE A 33 -10.63 -7.85 10.05
C PHE A 33 -10.38 -8.72 8.81
N LEU A 34 -9.94 -9.95 9.03
CA LEU A 34 -9.89 -11.04 8.06
C LEU A 34 -10.76 -12.20 8.56
N ASN A 35 -11.83 -12.54 7.83
CA ASN A 35 -12.76 -13.61 8.20
C ASN A 35 -13.24 -13.49 9.67
N GLY A 36 -13.58 -12.28 10.10
CA GLY A 36 -14.06 -12.00 11.47
C GLY A 36 -12.97 -11.90 12.55
N LYS A 37 -11.71 -12.17 12.22
CA LYS A 37 -10.58 -12.03 13.15
C LYS A 37 -9.90 -10.68 12.94
N ARG A 38 -9.63 -9.95 14.02
CA ARG A 38 -8.92 -8.67 13.97
C ARG A 38 -7.52 -8.87 13.43
N ILE A 39 -7.10 -7.96 12.53
CA ILE A 39 -5.78 -7.97 11.92
C ILE A 39 -5.03 -6.67 12.23
N HIS A 40 -3.70 -6.73 12.11
CA HIS A 40 -2.79 -5.61 12.30
C HIS A 40 -1.71 -5.63 11.23
N ALA A 41 -1.22 -4.44 10.88
CA ALA A 41 -0.03 -4.31 10.04
C ALA A 41 1.18 -4.96 10.71
N SER A 42 2.17 -5.33 9.92
CA SER A 42 3.39 -6.01 10.38
C SER A 42 4.13 -5.23 11.49
N PRO A 43 4.71 -5.89 12.49
CA PRO A 43 5.57 -5.28 13.49
C PRO A 43 7.02 -5.04 13.04
N THR A 44 7.39 -5.37 11.79
CA THR A 44 8.75 -5.28 11.25
C THR A 44 9.27 -3.83 11.34
N LYS A 45 10.44 -3.66 11.96
CA LYS A 45 11.07 -2.35 12.17
C LYS A 45 12.32 -2.13 11.32
N GLU A 46 12.86 -3.20 10.75
CA GLU A 46 14.10 -3.17 9.96
C GLU A 46 13.78 -3.32 8.47
N PRO A 47 14.03 -2.31 7.63
CA PRO A 47 13.80 -2.41 6.19
C PRO A 47 14.48 -3.61 5.54
N ALA A 48 15.71 -3.95 5.97
CA ALA A 48 16.46 -5.10 5.45
C ALA A 48 15.77 -6.46 5.67
N LEU A 49 14.82 -6.54 6.61
CA LEU A 49 14.04 -7.75 6.88
C LEU A 49 12.63 -7.68 6.27
N SER A 50 12.29 -6.57 5.62
CA SER A 50 10.94 -6.35 5.11
C SER A 50 10.68 -7.00 3.74
N LEU A 51 9.45 -7.44 3.56
CA LEU A 51 8.89 -7.91 2.28
C LEU A 51 7.98 -6.83 1.72
N ILE A 52 8.28 -6.32 0.52
CA ILE A 52 7.54 -5.23 -0.10
C ILE A 52 6.79 -5.74 -1.33
N ALA A 53 5.49 -5.47 -1.40
CA ALA A 53 4.69 -5.73 -2.58
C ALA A 53 4.68 -4.51 -3.52
N THR A 54 4.53 -4.74 -4.84
CA THR A 54 4.50 -3.69 -5.87
C THR A 54 3.80 -4.17 -7.13
N GLY A 55 3.46 -3.24 -8.02
CA GLY A 55 2.99 -3.53 -9.38
C GLY A 55 3.76 -2.76 -10.43
N PHE A 56 3.73 -3.24 -11.67
CA PHE A 56 4.37 -2.56 -12.80
C PHE A 56 3.44 -1.51 -13.40
N PRO A 57 3.94 -0.31 -13.77
CA PRO A 57 3.13 0.74 -14.40
C PRO A 57 2.82 0.43 -15.88
N PHE A 58 2.29 -0.76 -16.19
CA PHE A 58 2.12 -1.27 -17.57
C PHE A 58 1.12 -0.45 -18.40
N ARG A 59 0.16 0.21 -17.77
CA ARG A 59 -0.80 1.11 -18.44
C ARG A 59 -0.24 2.50 -18.65
N ASN A 60 0.71 2.93 -17.81
CA ASN A 60 1.30 4.26 -17.78
C ASN A 60 2.82 4.17 -17.96
N LYS A 61 3.25 3.79 -19.18
CA LYS A 61 4.64 3.44 -19.51
C LYS A 61 5.65 4.57 -19.29
N HIS A 62 5.21 5.83 -19.23
CA HIS A 62 6.08 6.96 -18.93
C HIS A 62 6.65 6.94 -17.50
N TYR A 63 6.10 6.14 -16.58
CA TYR A 63 6.65 5.94 -15.24
C TYR A 63 7.68 4.80 -15.16
N ILE A 64 7.95 4.06 -16.25
CA ILE A 64 8.81 2.87 -16.21
C ILE A 64 10.21 3.19 -15.70
N ASP A 65 10.84 4.25 -16.19
CA ASP A 65 12.21 4.60 -15.81
C ASP A 65 12.31 4.96 -14.32
N ASP A 66 11.34 5.70 -13.80
CA ASP A 66 11.28 6.04 -12.39
C ASP A 66 10.95 4.82 -11.52
N TYR A 67 10.03 3.97 -11.98
CA TYR A 67 9.74 2.69 -11.33
C TYR A 67 11.00 1.82 -11.23
N ILE A 68 11.77 1.66 -12.32
CA ILE A 68 12.98 0.83 -12.32
C ILE A 68 14.05 1.40 -11.39
N LYS A 69 14.20 2.72 -11.29
CA LYS A 69 15.12 3.35 -10.32
C LYS A 69 14.72 2.99 -8.88
N ILE A 70 13.43 3.15 -8.54
CA ILE A 70 12.90 2.82 -7.22
C ILE A 70 13.06 1.33 -6.93
N PHE A 71 12.65 0.47 -7.85
CA PHE A 71 12.74 -0.98 -7.74
C PHE A 71 14.17 -1.44 -7.46
N ARG A 72 15.15 -0.91 -8.22
CA ARG A 72 16.57 -1.20 -8.04
C ARG A 72 17.07 -0.81 -6.65
N GLU A 73 16.76 0.42 -6.21
CA GLU A 73 17.19 0.91 -4.88
C GLU A 73 16.57 0.10 -3.74
N LEU A 74 15.33 -0.33 -3.89
CA LEU A 74 14.67 -1.16 -2.90
C LEU A 74 15.26 -2.57 -2.85
N LEU A 75 15.61 -3.19 -3.99
CA LEU A 75 16.27 -4.51 -4.01
C LEU A 75 17.56 -4.58 -3.18
N TYR A 76 18.29 -3.48 -3.09
CA TYR A 76 19.49 -3.39 -2.23
C TYR A 76 19.19 -3.10 -0.76
N SER A 77 17.94 -2.77 -0.42
CA SER A 77 17.61 -2.22 0.88
C SER A 77 16.63 -3.06 1.69
N VAL A 78 15.88 -3.97 1.04
CA VAL A 78 14.84 -4.80 1.66
C VAL A 78 15.16 -6.30 1.51
N SER A 79 14.43 -7.15 2.21
CA SER A 79 14.62 -8.61 2.09
C SER A 79 14.22 -9.13 0.72
N ASP A 80 13.07 -8.72 0.21
CA ASP A 80 12.60 -9.12 -1.12
C ASP A 80 11.45 -8.22 -1.61
N LEU A 81 11.18 -8.29 -2.92
CA LEU A 81 10.05 -7.65 -3.57
C LEU A 81 9.09 -8.71 -4.15
N ARG A 82 7.80 -8.45 -4.06
CA ARG A 82 6.74 -9.32 -4.60
C ARG A 82 5.86 -8.55 -5.58
N ARG A 83 5.57 -9.20 -6.69
CA ARG A 83 4.65 -8.69 -7.71
C ARG A 83 3.53 -9.72 -7.91
N ALA A 84 2.50 -9.67 -7.06
CA ALA A 84 1.38 -10.62 -7.11
C ALA A 84 0.36 -10.30 -8.21
N GLY A 85 0.12 -9.02 -8.48
CA GLY A 85 -0.66 -8.58 -9.65
C GLY A 85 -2.08 -8.11 -9.37
N ALA A 86 -2.44 -7.92 -8.10
CA ALA A 86 -3.73 -7.37 -7.70
C ALA A 86 -3.54 -6.41 -6.52
N ALA A 87 -3.46 -5.10 -6.81
CA ALA A 87 -3.18 -4.07 -5.81
C ALA A 87 -4.12 -4.12 -4.59
N ALA A 88 -5.41 -4.39 -4.80
CA ALA A 88 -6.36 -4.52 -3.70
C ALA A 88 -5.98 -5.64 -2.72
N ILE A 89 -5.51 -6.79 -3.24
CA ILE A 89 -5.03 -7.91 -2.42
C ILE A 89 -3.69 -7.57 -1.76
N ASP A 90 -2.77 -6.92 -2.48
CA ASP A 90 -1.47 -6.52 -1.95
C ASP A 90 -1.64 -5.56 -0.75
N LEU A 91 -2.55 -4.58 -0.86
CA LEU A 91 -2.90 -3.67 0.24
C LEU A 91 -3.57 -4.39 1.42
N ALA A 92 -4.46 -5.36 1.15
CA ALA A 92 -5.05 -6.19 2.20
C ALA A 92 -3.99 -7.05 2.91
N TYR A 93 -2.96 -7.50 2.20
CA TYR A 93 -1.84 -8.24 2.77
C TYR A 93 -0.93 -7.35 3.63
N VAL A 94 -0.77 -6.06 3.27
CA VAL A 94 -0.14 -5.08 4.17
C VAL A 94 -0.95 -4.94 5.45
N ALA A 95 -2.27 -4.78 5.35
CA ALA A 95 -3.15 -4.61 6.50
C ALA A 95 -3.13 -5.81 7.47
N CYS A 96 -2.89 -7.03 6.98
CA CYS A 96 -2.79 -8.22 7.83
C CYS A 96 -1.36 -8.68 8.13
N GLY A 97 -0.34 -7.89 7.77
CA GLY A 97 1.07 -8.15 8.08
C GLY A 97 1.71 -9.30 7.30
N ARG A 98 1.12 -9.74 6.18
CA ARG A 98 1.72 -10.77 5.30
C ARG A 98 2.83 -10.20 4.44
N VAL A 99 2.76 -8.91 4.12
CA VAL A 99 3.83 -8.10 3.55
C VAL A 99 3.97 -6.84 4.40
N ASP A 100 5.15 -6.26 4.45
CA ASP A 100 5.47 -5.15 5.36
C ASP A 100 5.16 -3.79 4.76
N GLY A 101 5.16 -3.70 3.42
CA GLY A 101 4.85 -2.48 2.69
C GLY A 101 4.42 -2.74 1.25
N PHE A 102 3.93 -1.66 0.64
CA PHE A 102 3.45 -1.66 -0.74
C PHE A 102 3.73 -0.30 -1.38
N PHE A 103 4.08 -0.28 -2.66
CA PHE A 103 4.06 0.92 -3.49
C PHE A 103 3.67 0.60 -4.91
N GLU A 104 2.89 1.48 -5.55
CA GLU A 104 2.56 1.35 -6.97
C GLU A 104 2.21 2.70 -7.59
N PHE A 105 2.40 2.81 -8.90
CA PHE A 105 2.13 4.00 -9.70
C PHE A 105 0.76 3.93 -10.38
N ALA A 106 0.07 5.06 -10.42
CA ALA A 106 -1.06 5.33 -11.32
C ALA A 106 -2.18 4.28 -11.30
N LEU A 107 -2.52 3.80 -10.11
CA LEU A 107 -3.67 2.93 -9.86
C LEU A 107 -4.99 3.69 -9.95
N SER A 108 -6.06 2.98 -10.23
CA SER A 108 -7.41 3.56 -10.19
C SER A 108 -7.97 3.57 -8.75
N PRO A 109 -8.90 4.48 -8.42
CA PRO A 109 -9.49 4.54 -7.07
C PRO A 109 -10.08 3.21 -6.58
N TRP A 110 -10.68 2.40 -7.45
CA TRP A 110 -11.23 1.09 -7.09
C TRP A 110 -10.18 0.02 -6.80
N ASP A 111 -8.93 0.23 -7.22
CA ASP A 111 -7.81 -0.65 -6.88
C ASP A 111 -7.33 -0.42 -5.44
N ILE A 112 -7.48 0.81 -4.92
CA ILE A 112 -6.79 1.24 -3.70
C ILE A 112 -7.71 1.68 -2.55
N ALA A 113 -8.92 2.17 -2.82
CA ALA A 113 -9.75 2.80 -1.79
C ALA A 113 -10.08 1.85 -0.62
N ALA A 114 -10.43 0.59 -0.89
CA ALA A 114 -10.67 -0.40 0.18
C ALA A 114 -9.40 -0.70 0.98
N GLY A 115 -8.26 -0.84 0.29
CA GLY A 115 -6.96 -1.09 0.92
C GLY A 115 -6.51 0.05 1.84
N VAL A 116 -6.83 1.30 1.50
CA VAL A 116 -6.50 2.48 2.31
C VAL A 116 -7.12 2.39 3.70
N VAL A 117 -8.44 2.15 3.80
CA VAL A 117 -9.10 2.04 5.11
C VAL A 117 -8.66 0.78 5.84
N LEU A 118 -8.45 -0.34 5.14
CA LEU A 118 -7.90 -1.57 5.74
C LEU A 118 -6.55 -1.32 6.43
N ILE A 119 -5.60 -0.66 5.76
CA ILE A 119 -4.28 -0.38 6.32
C ILE A 119 -4.38 0.60 7.49
N LYS A 120 -5.13 1.70 7.34
CA LYS A 120 -5.31 2.70 8.43
C LYS A 120 -5.93 2.05 9.68
N GLU A 121 -6.97 1.26 9.53
CA GLU A 121 -7.64 0.57 10.63
C GLU A 121 -6.85 -0.60 11.23
N ALA A 122 -5.88 -1.14 10.48
CA ALA A 122 -4.90 -2.11 10.98
C ALA A 122 -3.71 -1.47 11.72
N GLY A 123 -3.69 -0.14 11.87
CA GLY A 123 -2.61 0.61 12.53
C GLY A 123 -1.42 0.92 11.61
N GLY A 124 -1.57 0.76 10.31
CA GLY A 124 -0.59 1.16 9.30
C GLY A 124 -0.76 2.59 8.81
N MET A 125 0.09 2.99 7.88
CA MET A 125 0.10 4.31 7.23
C MET A 125 -0.05 4.19 5.73
N VAL A 126 -0.71 5.19 5.13
CA VAL A 126 -0.86 5.32 3.68
C VAL A 126 -0.62 6.77 3.28
N SER A 127 0.13 6.98 2.20
CA SER A 127 0.29 8.28 1.56
C SER A 127 0.42 8.15 0.04
N ASP A 128 0.35 9.28 -0.65
CA ASP A 128 0.88 9.38 -2.01
C ASP A 128 2.42 9.52 -1.99
N PHE A 129 3.04 9.66 -3.17
CA PHE A 129 4.50 9.78 -3.28
C PHE A 129 5.06 11.13 -2.81
N GLU A 130 4.21 12.14 -2.65
CA GLU A 130 4.60 13.44 -2.09
C GLU A 130 4.45 13.47 -0.55
N GLY A 131 3.87 12.41 0.03
CA GLY A 131 3.63 12.28 1.46
C GLY A 131 2.28 12.81 1.92
N GLY A 132 1.38 13.13 0.96
CA GLY A 132 0.03 13.61 1.20
C GLY A 132 -1.03 12.51 1.10
N GLU A 133 -2.30 12.90 1.04
CA GLU A 133 -3.46 12.01 0.89
C GLU A 133 -4.04 12.03 -0.55
N GLY A 134 -3.26 12.50 -1.53
CA GLY A 134 -3.68 12.62 -2.93
C GLY A 134 -3.78 11.28 -3.70
N TYR A 135 -3.57 10.14 -3.06
CA TYR A 135 -3.49 8.82 -3.69
C TYR A 135 -4.72 8.45 -4.52
N LEU A 136 -5.94 8.85 -4.13
CA LEU A 136 -7.13 8.59 -4.95
C LEU A 136 -7.18 9.41 -6.25
N LYS A 137 -6.49 10.56 -6.28
CA LYS A 137 -6.43 11.45 -7.44
C LYS A 137 -5.27 11.10 -8.37
N THR A 138 -4.09 10.83 -7.79
CA THR A 138 -2.86 10.54 -8.55
C THR A 138 -2.73 9.08 -8.91
N GLY A 139 -3.32 8.18 -8.11
CA GLY A 139 -3.12 6.74 -8.18
C GLY A 139 -1.74 6.28 -7.69
N HIS A 140 -0.89 7.22 -7.24
CA HIS A 140 0.40 6.89 -6.61
C HIS A 140 0.18 6.60 -5.15
N ILE A 141 0.62 5.45 -4.66
CA ILE A 141 0.34 5.04 -3.29
C ILE A 141 1.53 4.34 -2.66
N ILE A 142 1.74 4.64 -1.38
CA ILE A 142 2.64 3.92 -0.48
C ILE A 142 1.80 3.46 0.72
N GLY A 143 1.94 2.20 1.11
CA GLY A 143 1.32 1.65 2.32
C GLY A 143 2.32 0.82 3.12
N GLY A 144 2.14 0.74 4.44
CA GLY A 144 3.00 -0.06 5.31
C GLY A 144 2.72 0.17 6.79
N ASN A 145 3.46 -0.51 7.68
CA ASN A 145 3.54 -0.05 9.05
C ASN A 145 4.29 1.29 9.12
N GLN A 146 4.29 1.96 10.25
CA GLN A 146 4.87 3.31 10.37
C GLN A 146 6.34 3.39 9.93
N VAL A 147 7.16 2.41 10.28
CA VAL A 147 8.61 2.41 9.98
C VAL A 147 8.84 2.14 8.49
N ILE A 148 8.21 1.12 7.95
CA ILE A 148 8.38 0.72 6.55
C ILE A 148 7.76 1.74 5.60
N HIS A 149 6.59 2.31 5.95
CA HIS A 149 6.01 3.41 5.18
C HIS A 149 6.95 4.62 5.10
N SER A 150 7.51 5.06 6.25
CA SER A 150 8.45 6.19 6.28
C SER A 150 9.69 5.90 5.43
N PHE A 151 10.26 4.70 5.56
CA PHE A 151 11.41 4.27 4.75
C PHE A 151 11.10 4.30 3.24
N LEU A 152 9.97 3.75 2.81
CA LEU A 152 9.56 3.75 1.40
C LEU A 152 9.31 5.18 0.91
N SER A 153 8.61 5.99 1.69
CA SER A 153 8.32 7.39 1.35
C SER A 153 9.60 8.19 1.16
N ASP A 154 10.56 8.09 2.06
CA ASP A 154 11.84 8.80 1.97
C ASP A 154 12.65 8.38 0.74
N LYS A 155 12.74 7.06 0.48
CA LYS A 155 13.43 6.53 -0.71
C LYS A 155 12.78 7.02 -2.01
N ILE A 156 11.47 6.88 -2.14
CA ILE A 156 10.72 7.25 -3.34
C ILE A 156 10.81 8.76 -3.58
N ARG A 157 10.60 9.59 -2.56
CA ARG A 157 10.67 11.04 -2.66
C ARG A 157 12.06 11.54 -3.04
N LYS A 158 13.12 10.91 -2.52
CA LYS A 158 14.51 11.22 -2.89
C LYS A 158 14.78 10.90 -4.36
N ILE A 159 14.34 9.72 -4.84
CA ILE A 159 14.55 9.28 -6.23
C ILE A 159 13.78 10.15 -7.22
N LEU A 160 12.55 10.54 -6.89
CA LEU A 160 11.69 11.36 -7.73
C LEU A 160 11.96 12.88 -7.62
N GLY A 161 12.87 13.29 -6.73
CA GLY A 161 13.25 14.70 -6.58
C GLY A 161 12.24 15.54 -5.78
N PHE A 162 11.34 14.95 -5.01
CA PHE A 162 10.38 15.67 -4.15
C PHE A 162 11.02 16.17 -2.83
N MET A 163 12.22 15.70 -2.49
CA MET A 163 12.98 16.21 -1.34
C MET A 163 13.98 17.26 -1.86
N LYS A 164 13.90 18.50 -1.34
CA LYS A 164 14.97 19.48 -1.55
C LYS A 164 16.27 18.92 -0.93
N GLN A 165 17.36 18.95 -1.70
CA GLN A 165 18.71 18.66 -1.21
C GLN A 165 19.09 19.59 -0.08
#